data_ece983dfcf3c4ba0b8acf3f95aad5fa9
#
_entry.id   ece983dfcf3c4ba0b8acf3f95aad5fa9
#
_cell.length_a   1.000
_cell.length_b   1.000
_cell.length_c   1.000
_cell.angle_alpha   90.00
_cell.angle_beta   90.00
_cell.angle_gamma   90.00
#
_symmetry.space_group_name_H-M   'P 1'
#
loop_
_entity.id
_entity.type
_entity.pdbx_description
1 polymer ?
#
loop_
_entity_poly.entity_id
_entity_poly.type
_entity_poly.pdbx_seq_one_letter_code
_entity_poly.pdbx_strand_id
1 'polypeptide(L)'
;MGDLGFLQWEDPYEWTETNHAARNHAIRYENRIFKHIAHASGSERELQKEKHAYMAAYGRMNTMKPIRIPQDNPHILISPRLQVEGVYYWKHVRDPKWKYADDLDFWSVQDAPYVAYTQDVVVGKLDYTLHVKTPTSHWTHKKNGGDAVAIMNHRVYFIEGDEPLQYNRLVSLSLYTGQQRKVIYEEKNPSIVISLVKQENRTLFLIGEDAGYQRLWWITPTGSIKRLDADGVSFKPVGCSKDDRPVYFVRQGDFTKPWTLVGHGWKLNREIERSGIDFCSMTQNVLISRHQGVRTVWNMSTTSEPKRLHSGFFTPLPFTDWPFWRGESVTTAPIWVRGPSRPPYKFLVAKSEIYVDSEKTRPYAEETRGESMSPDGLRVGWLLLTSAKSQRKPRRLMVAAYGAYGTSTNLDTTRWIPWLDAGWAVALAFVRGGGDSNESWAELGRMSGKLFAVGDFEACIKDLQRRTDCGPEHTCIFGRSAGGLLIGNLLSKYPTGDLFHCVYAEAPYVDLLKTASNPALPLTEYEYKEFANPRKGPAEFEQALRMSPIHSLPAGGAPGVHVLCRSGKNDIQVYPYEALKWILTLRGNREDTSKILHVNSQYHSTYGAEMYLEYAEDFLIINNWLK
;
A
#
# COMPACT_ATOMS: atom_id res chain seq x y z
N MET A 1 -12.77 13.10 28.23
CA MET A 1 -14.09 12.86 27.55
C MET A 1 -14.04 13.45 26.17
N GLY A 2 -14.42 12.67 25.14
CA GLY A 2 -14.62 13.21 23.80
C GLY A 2 -15.93 14.00 23.74
N ASP A 3 -15.99 15.08 22.97
CA ASP A 3 -17.17 15.93 22.84
C ASP A 3 -17.29 16.49 21.41
N LEU A 4 -18.44 16.29 20.79
CA LEU A 4 -18.81 16.89 19.49
C LEU A 4 -19.93 17.94 19.62
N GLY A 5 -20.25 18.37 20.85
CA GLY A 5 -21.30 19.34 21.13
C GLY A 5 -22.71 18.73 21.19
N PHE A 6 -22.99 17.68 20.44
CA PHE A 6 -24.26 16.94 20.45
C PHE A 6 -24.18 15.57 21.12
N LEU A 7 -22.99 15.02 21.28
CA LEU A 7 -22.69 13.75 21.96
C LEU A 7 -21.35 13.81 22.67
N GLN A 8 -21.30 13.19 23.83
CA GLN A 8 -20.08 13.03 24.63
C GLN A 8 -19.84 11.54 24.85
N TRP A 9 -18.58 11.12 24.92
CA TRP A 9 -18.20 9.75 25.25
C TRP A 9 -17.01 9.71 26.20
N GLU A 10 -16.90 8.63 26.94
CA GLU A 10 -15.79 8.42 27.86
C GLU A 10 -14.52 8.01 27.08
N ASP A 11 -13.41 8.67 27.38
CA ASP A 11 -12.07 8.31 26.93
C ASP A 11 -11.13 8.27 28.14
N PRO A 12 -11.05 7.11 28.83
CA PRO A 12 -10.25 6.98 30.05
C PRO A 12 -8.75 7.15 29.78
N TYR A 13 -8.33 7.06 28.53
CA TYR A 13 -6.94 7.17 28.11
C TYR A 13 -6.63 8.45 27.32
N GLU A 14 -7.47 9.47 27.35
CA GLU A 14 -7.25 10.78 26.71
C GLU A 14 -5.90 11.42 27.09
N TRP A 15 -5.42 11.14 28.31
CA TRP A 15 -4.10 11.58 28.76
C TRP A 15 -2.95 11.09 27.87
N THR A 16 -3.12 10.01 27.13
CA THR A 16 -2.09 9.51 26.19
C THR A 16 -1.90 10.46 25.00
N GLU A 17 -2.90 11.26 24.67
CA GLU A 17 -2.83 12.29 23.64
C GLU A 17 -2.35 13.62 24.22
N THR A 18 -2.93 14.04 25.33
CA THR A 18 -2.80 15.40 25.89
C THR A 18 -1.60 15.55 26.83
N ASN A 19 -1.19 14.49 27.54
CA ASN A 19 -0.06 14.53 28.46
C ASN A 19 1.17 13.81 27.90
N HIS A 20 2.00 14.56 27.19
CA HIS A 20 3.21 14.03 26.56
C HIS A 20 4.20 13.37 27.54
N ALA A 21 4.32 13.87 28.77
CA ALA A 21 5.22 13.31 29.78
C ALA A 21 4.72 11.95 30.27
N ALA A 22 3.42 11.85 30.61
CA ALA A 22 2.79 10.61 31.01
C ALA A 22 2.83 9.56 29.89
N ARG A 23 2.49 9.94 28.66
CA ARG A 23 2.62 9.09 27.48
C ARG A 23 4.02 8.53 27.31
N ASN A 24 5.04 9.37 27.33
CA ASN A 24 6.42 8.95 27.19
C ASN A 24 6.86 8.03 28.34
N HIS A 25 6.33 8.23 29.54
CA HIS A 25 6.59 7.33 30.67
C HIS A 25 5.96 5.95 30.43
N ALA A 26 4.69 5.92 30.01
CA ALA A 26 3.99 4.68 29.68
C ALA A 26 4.67 3.92 28.54
N ILE A 27 5.06 4.60 27.44
CA ILE A 27 5.80 3.98 26.34
C ILE A 27 7.13 3.34 26.82
N ARG A 28 7.87 4.02 27.70
CA ARG A 28 9.10 3.42 28.29
C ARG A 28 8.79 2.20 29.14
N TYR A 29 7.68 2.18 29.84
CA TYR A 29 7.23 1.03 30.60
C TYR A 29 6.87 -0.14 29.68
N GLU A 30 6.08 0.10 28.63
CA GLU A 30 5.71 -0.91 27.62
C GLU A 30 6.93 -1.50 26.92
N ASN A 31 7.86 -0.66 26.52
CA ASN A 31 9.10 -1.10 25.89
C ASN A 31 9.96 -1.99 26.82
N ARG A 32 9.89 -1.80 28.14
CA ARG A 32 10.56 -2.71 29.10
C ARG A 32 9.85 -4.06 29.18
N ILE A 33 8.51 -4.07 29.24
CA ILE A 33 7.74 -5.32 29.20
C ILE A 33 8.07 -6.08 27.92
N PHE A 34 8.00 -5.39 26.77
CA PHE A 34 8.32 -5.99 25.48
C PHE A 34 9.69 -6.65 25.47
N LYS A 35 10.74 -5.94 25.91
CA LYS A 35 12.10 -6.48 25.98
C LYS A 35 12.21 -7.71 26.85
N HIS A 36 11.53 -7.71 27.99
CA HIS A 36 11.51 -8.88 28.88
C HIS A 36 10.88 -10.10 28.19
N ILE A 37 9.74 -9.91 27.52
CA ILE A 37 9.06 -10.99 26.78
C ILE A 37 9.90 -11.47 25.58
N ALA A 38 10.50 -10.56 24.83
CA ALA A 38 11.39 -10.89 23.70
C ALA A 38 12.57 -11.76 24.17
N HIS A 39 13.23 -11.38 25.27
CA HIS A 39 14.30 -12.19 25.87
C HIS A 39 13.82 -13.56 26.36
N ALA A 40 12.61 -13.65 26.91
CA ALA A 40 12.03 -14.91 27.35
C ALA A 40 11.61 -15.81 26.18
N SER A 41 11.35 -15.25 25.00
CA SER A 41 10.87 -15.96 23.81
C SER A 41 11.99 -16.64 23.00
N GLY A 42 13.22 -16.23 23.18
CA GLY A 42 14.37 -16.83 22.50
C GLY A 42 15.72 -16.32 23.01
N SER A 43 16.74 -17.12 22.88
CA SER A 43 18.11 -16.74 23.21
C SER A 43 18.67 -15.72 22.20
N GLU A 44 19.69 -14.98 22.58
CA GLU A 44 20.42 -14.07 21.67
C GLU A 44 20.91 -14.79 20.41
N ARG A 45 21.35 -16.05 20.54
CA ARG A 45 21.77 -16.88 19.40
C ARG A 45 20.61 -17.15 18.44
N GLU A 46 19.43 -17.43 18.94
CA GLU A 46 18.21 -17.64 18.13
C GLU A 46 17.79 -16.35 17.45
N LEU A 47 17.81 -15.23 18.17
CA LEU A 47 17.51 -13.91 17.62
C LEU A 47 18.46 -13.56 16.45
N GLN A 48 19.74 -13.74 16.61
CA GLN A 48 20.71 -13.49 15.55
C GLN A 48 20.54 -14.46 14.37
N LYS A 49 20.19 -15.71 14.62
CA LYS A 49 19.89 -16.69 13.57
C LYS A 49 18.67 -16.24 12.74
N GLU A 50 17.58 -15.84 13.37
CA GLU A 50 16.38 -15.42 12.68
C GLU A 50 16.60 -14.08 11.94
N LYS A 51 17.30 -13.13 12.54
CA LYS A 51 17.71 -11.89 11.86
C LYS A 51 18.50 -12.18 10.57
N HIS A 52 19.45 -13.12 10.61
CA HIS A 52 20.18 -13.54 9.42
C HIS A 52 19.28 -14.23 8.40
N ALA A 53 18.26 -14.99 8.84
CA ALA A 53 17.28 -15.59 7.93
C ALA A 53 16.48 -14.54 7.17
N TYR A 54 16.02 -13.47 7.84
CA TYR A 54 15.39 -12.33 7.19
C TYR A 54 16.32 -11.60 6.23
N MET A 55 17.55 -11.28 6.67
CA MET A 55 18.55 -10.66 5.80
C MET A 55 18.84 -11.50 4.55
N ALA A 56 18.91 -12.83 4.69
CA ALA A 56 19.12 -13.73 3.58
C ALA A 56 17.91 -13.82 2.63
N ALA A 57 16.69 -13.80 3.18
CA ALA A 57 15.46 -13.77 2.39
C ALA A 57 15.41 -12.50 1.53
N TYR A 58 15.54 -11.34 2.14
CA TYR A 58 15.57 -10.06 1.42
C TYR A 58 16.80 -9.93 0.49
N GLY A 59 17.95 -10.45 0.87
CA GLY A 59 19.15 -10.48 0.02
C GLY A 59 18.93 -11.28 -1.26
N ARG A 60 18.25 -12.42 -1.20
CA ARG A 60 17.90 -13.22 -2.38
C ARG A 60 16.96 -12.48 -3.33
N MET A 61 15.98 -11.75 -2.77
CA MET A 61 15.02 -10.96 -3.55
C MET A 61 15.66 -9.71 -4.20
N ASN A 62 16.73 -9.18 -3.60
CA ASN A 62 17.42 -7.97 -4.07
C ASN A 62 18.47 -8.21 -5.17
N THR A 63 18.64 -9.42 -5.66
CA THR A 63 19.69 -9.79 -6.63
C THR A 63 19.31 -9.57 -8.09
N MET A 64 18.25 -8.83 -8.35
CA MET A 64 17.85 -8.50 -9.73
C MET A 64 18.90 -7.64 -10.44
N LYS A 65 19.21 -7.97 -11.69
CA LYS A 65 20.14 -7.16 -12.50
C LYS A 65 19.53 -5.79 -12.81
N PRO A 66 20.34 -4.74 -12.79
CA PRO A 66 19.90 -3.41 -13.20
C PRO A 66 19.38 -3.41 -14.63
N ILE A 67 18.30 -2.68 -14.88
CA ILE A 67 17.74 -2.50 -16.20
C ILE A 67 18.30 -1.20 -16.80
N ARG A 68 18.67 -1.22 -18.08
CA ARG A 68 18.84 -0.01 -18.87
C ARG A 68 17.45 0.44 -19.33
N ILE A 69 17.15 1.71 -19.17
CA ILE A 69 15.97 2.32 -19.80
C ILE A 69 16.29 2.49 -21.27
N PRO A 70 15.61 1.75 -22.18
CA PRO A 70 16.18 1.51 -23.50
C PRO A 70 16.09 2.66 -24.50
N GLN A 71 15.18 3.60 -24.35
CA GLN A 71 14.87 4.53 -25.44
C GLN A 71 15.12 6.00 -25.12
N ASP A 72 14.73 6.48 -23.94
CA ASP A 72 14.86 7.90 -23.64
C ASP A 72 16.19 8.25 -22.97
N ASN A 73 16.87 7.27 -22.38
CA ASN A 73 18.16 7.53 -21.74
C ASN A 73 19.01 6.26 -21.57
N PRO A 74 19.84 5.88 -22.55
CA PRO A 74 20.67 4.68 -22.51
C PRO A 74 21.74 4.72 -21.41
N HIS A 75 21.91 5.86 -20.76
CA HIS A 75 22.90 6.08 -19.71
C HIS A 75 22.37 5.87 -18.29
N ILE A 76 21.07 5.65 -18.12
CA ILE A 76 20.47 5.43 -16.81
C ILE A 76 20.20 3.96 -16.55
N LEU A 77 20.57 3.52 -15.38
CA LEU A 77 20.26 2.20 -14.85
C LEU A 77 19.30 2.34 -13.69
N ILE A 78 18.24 1.55 -13.69
CA ILE A 78 17.33 1.39 -12.55
C ILE A 78 17.57 0.01 -11.95
N SER A 79 17.67 -0.04 -10.64
CA SER A 79 17.68 -1.28 -9.88
C SER A 79 16.40 -1.38 -9.05
N PRO A 80 15.64 -2.44 -9.21
CA PRO A 80 14.45 -2.70 -8.43
C PRO A 80 14.80 -3.33 -7.10
N ARG A 81 15.47 -2.63 -6.23
CA ARG A 81 15.65 -3.12 -4.87
C ARG A 81 14.34 -3.04 -4.11
N LEU A 82 13.90 -4.19 -3.63
CA LEU A 82 12.58 -4.44 -3.04
C LEU A 82 12.44 -4.04 -1.56
N GLN A 83 13.30 -3.21 -1.02
CA GLN A 83 13.26 -2.96 0.42
C GLN A 83 12.16 -2.03 0.89
N VAL A 84 11.53 -1.28 -0.01
CA VAL A 84 10.44 -0.35 0.33
C VAL A 84 9.51 -0.24 -0.87
N GLU A 85 8.20 -0.32 -0.67
CA GLU A 85 7.20 -0.03 -1.71
C GLU A 85 7.37 1.40 -2.24
N GLY A 86 7.33 1.57 -3.56
CA GLY A 86 7.41 2.86 -4.22
C GLY A 86 8.81 3.46 -4.35
N VAL A 87 9.86 2.78 -3.88
CA VAL A 87 11.22 3.30 -3.88
C VAL A 87 12.05 2.74 -5.02
N TYR A 88 12.77 3.61 -5.68
CA TYR A 88 13.64 3.28 -6.81
C TYR A 88 15.10 3.54 -6.49
N TYR A 89 15.97 2.61 -6.93
CA TYR A 89 17.40 2.86 -6.96
C TYR A 89 17.83 3.08 -8.39
N TRP A 90 18.50 4.19 -8.66
CA TRP A 90 18.95 4.56 -9.98
C TRP A 90 20.40 5.04 -9.98
N LYS A 91 21.08 4.97 -11.11
CA LYS A 91 22.37 5.60 -11.33
C LYS A 91 22.60 5.88 -12.81
N HIS A 92 23.44 6.86 -13.10
CA HIS A 92 24.05 6.97 -14.42
C HIS A 92 25.04 5.80 -14.60
N VAL A 93 25.19 5.26 -15.80
CA VAL A 93 26.10 4.11 -16.08
C VAL A 93 27.55 4.36 -15.64
N ARG A 94 27.98 5.63 -15.63
CA ARG A 94 29.31 6.05 -15.17
C ARG A 94 29.41 6.33 -13.68
N ASP A 95 28.28 6.40 -12.96
CA ASP A 95 28.28 6.64 -11.51
C ASP A 95 28.64 5.33 -10.76
N PRO A 96 29.59 5.37 -9.79
CA PRO A 96 29.93 4.18 -9.01
C PRO A 96 28.84 3.82 -7.99
N LYS A 97 28.02 4.79 -7.57
CA LYS A 97 27.05 4.63 -6.47
C LYS A 97 25.61 4.71 -6.99
N TRP A 98 24.77 3.85 -6.44
CA TRP A 98 23.33 3.92 -6.59
C TRP A 98 22.75 5.06 -5.75
N LYS A 99 21.70 5.69 -6.27
CA LYS A 99 20.90 6.71 -5.59
C LYS A 99 19.51 6.17 -5.38
N TYR A 100 18.93 6.56 -4.30
CA TYR A 100 17.58 6.24 -3.91
C TYR A 100 16.63 7.38 -4.33
N ALA A 101 15.42 7.06 -4.74
CA ALA A 101 14.39 8.02 -5.09
C ALA A 101 13.00 7.48 -4.73
N ASP A 102 12.14 8.33 -4.20
CA ASP A 102 10.72 8.02 -3.95
C ASP A 102 9.90 8.19 -5.21
N ASP A 103 10.18 9.19 -6.03
CA ASP A 103 9.71 9.32 -7.42
C ASP A 103 10.81 9.86 -8.32
N LEU A 104 10.69 9.62 -9.60
CA LEU A 104 11.76 9.82 -10.57
C LEU A 104 11.18 10.11 -11.95
N ASP A 105 11.74 11.10 -12.65
CA ASP A 105 11.45 11.38 -14.04
C ASP A 105 12.72 11.70 -14.85
N PHE A 106 12.71 11.35 -16.10
CA PHE A 106 13.82 11.51 -17.03
C PHE A 106 13.40 12.25 -18.28
N TRP A 107 14.30 13.07 -18.78
CA TRP A 107 14.17 13.71 -20.07
C TRP A 107 15.52 13.76 -20.77
N SER A 108 15.57 13.50 -22.06
CA SER A 108 16.78 13.60 -22.86
C SER A 108 16.63 14.66 -23.93
N VAL A 109 17.65 15.51 -24.05
CA VAL A 109 17.78 16.46 -25.14
C VAL A 109 19.14 16.22 -25.80
N GLN A 110 19.15 15.85 -27.07
CA GLN A 110 20.39 15.56 -27.78
C GLN A 110 21.31 14.60 -27.03
N ASP A 111 20.76 13.48 -26.58
CA ASP A 111 21.44 12.44 -25.77
C ASP A 111 21.96 12.88 -24.40
N ALA A 112 21.70 14.11 -23.99
CA ALA A 112 22.06 14.59 -22.66
C ALA A 112 20.93 14.35 -21.64
N PRO A 113 21.19 13.61 -20.55
CA PRO A 113 20.16 13.25 -19.60
C PRO A 113 19.83 14.37 -18.62
N TYR A 114 18.55 14.65 -18.47
CA TYR A 114 17.97 15.43 -17.38
C TYR A 114 17.25 14.47 -16.45
N VAL A 115 17.48 14.60 -15.16
CA VAL A 115 16.89 13.72 -14.14
C VAL A 115 16.31 14.56 -13.04
N ALA A 116 15.04 14.39 -12.76
CA ALA A 116 14.40 14.92 -11.57
C ALA A 116 13.95 13.76 -10.67
N TYR A 117 14.27 13.81 -9.40
CA TYR A 117 13.83 12.80 -8.43
C TYR A 117 13.60 13.42 -7.06
N THR A 118 12.68 12.83 -6.32
CA THR A 118 12.44 13.17 -4.92
C THR A 118 13.08 12.15 -4.01
N GLN A 119 13.47 12.60 -2.85
CA GLN A 119 14.07 11.77 -1.82
C GLN A 119 13.58 12.24 -0.45
N ASP A 120 12.99 11.34 0.34
CA ASP A 120 12.70 11.60 1.74
C ASP A 120 14.02 11.72 2.51
N VAL A 121 14.19 12.81 3.24
CA VAL A 121 15.42 13.10 3.99
C VAL A 121 15.71 12.03 5.03
N VAL A 122 14.67 11.54 5.67
CA VAL A 122 14.69 10.37 6.55
C VAL A 122 13.53 9.49 6.15
N VAL A 123 13.79 8.29 5.67
CA VAL A 123 12.77 7.38 5.14
C VAL A 123 11.58 7.26 6.09
N GLY A 124 10.40 7.58 5.60
CA GLY A 124 9.14 7.58 6.35
C GLY A 124 8.81 8.89 7.08
N LYS A 125 9.69 9.91 7.02
CA LYS A 125 9.42 11.24 7.60
C LYS A 125 8.49 12.08 6.74
N LEU A 126 8.42 11.78 5.44
CA LEU A 126 7.63 12.51 4.43
C LEU A 126 8.07 13.97 4.24
N ASP A 127 9.35 14.22 4.44
CA ASP A 127 10.05 15.51 4.29
C ASP A 127 11.03 15.39 3.11
N TYR A 128 10.54 15.76 1.94
CA TYR A 128 11.20 15.45 0.68
C TYR A 128 12.19 16.51 0.24
N THR A 129 13.29 16.08 -0.35
CA THR A 129 14.16 16.92 -1.16
C THR A 129 14.00 16.55 -2.63
N LEU A 130 13.58 17.52 -3.43
CA LEU A 130 13.62 17.41 -4.89
C LEU A 130 15.06 17.65 -5.35
N HIS A 131 15.60 16.74 -6.11
CA HIS A 131 16.90 16.84 -6.77
C HIS A 131 16.70 16.91 -8.27
N VAL A 132 17.37 17.85 -8.92
CA VAL A 132 17.36 17.95 -10.38
C VAL A 132 18.79 17.98 -10.89
N LYS A 133 19.11 17.04 -11.76
CA LYS A 133 20.38 16.94 -12.45
C LYS A 133 20.21 17.29 -13.92
N THR A 134 21.00 18.22 -14.39
CA THR A 134 21.16 18.54 -15.79
C THR A 134 22.55 18.11 -16.27
N PRO A 135 22.87 18.13 -17.54
CA PRO A 135 24.23 17.85 -18.01
C PRO A 135 25.31 18.74 -17.41
N THR A 136 24.96 19.96 -17.01
CA THR A 136 25.90 21.00 -16.58
C THR A 136 25.73 21.42 -15.12
N SER A 137 24.62 21.04 -14.47
CA SER A 137 24.30 21.51 -13.11
C SER A 137 23.55 20.48 -12.29
N HIS A 138 23.56 20.69 -10.98
CA HIS A 138 22.72 19.97 -10.02
C HIS A 138 22.18 20.99 -9.01
N TRP A 139 20.87 21.00 -8.81
CA TRP A 139 20.24 21.83 -7.80
C TRP A 139 19.21 21.04 -6.99
N THR A 140 18.83 21.56 -5.83
CA THR A 140 17.89 20.92 -4.91
C THR A 140 16.85 21.92 -4.43
N HIS A 141 15.67 21.39 -4.04
CA HIS A 141 14.59 22.14 -3.45
C HIS A 141 13.95 21.31 -2.35
N LYS A 142 13.86 21.85 -1.13
CA LYS A 142 13.14 21.19 -0.03
C LYS A 142 11.65 21.44 -0.18
N LYS A 143 10.86 20.41 0.06
CA LYS A 143 9.41 20.47 -0.01
C LYS A 143 8.75 19.54 0.99
N ASN A 144 7.60 19.92 1.50
CA ASN A 144 6.64 19.01 2.14
C ASN A 144 5.61 18.55 1.10
N GLY A 145 4.77 17.58 1.44
CA GLY A 145 3.76 17.05 0.54
C GLY A 145 4.22 15.78 -0.19
N GLY A 146 3.64 15.50 -1.36
CA GLY A 146 3.86 14.24 -2.07
C GLY A 146 5.24 14.07 -2.70
N ASP A 147 5.59 12.85 -3.01
CA ASP A 147 6.83 12.46 -3.68
C ASP A 147 6.83 12.75 -5.19
N ALA A 148 5.65 12.78 -5.83
CA ALA A 148 5.50 12.90 -7.28
C ALA A 148 6.29 14.04 -7.92
N VAL A 149 7.00 13.72 -9.02
CA VAL A 149 7.78 14.67 -9.82
C VAL A 149 7.62 14.38 -11.31
N ALA A 150 7.58 15.42 -12.13
CA ALA A 150 7.54 15.29 -13.58
C ALA A 150 8.33 16.40 -14.29
N ILE A 151 8.95 16.06 -15.42
CA ILE A 151 9.62 17.01 -16.31
C ILE A 151 8.77 17.22 -17.56
N MET A 152 8.43 18.46 -17.86
CA MET A 152 7.75 18.84 -19.10
C MET A 152 8.15 20.26 -19.50
N ASN A 153 8.47 20.47 -20.78
CA ASN A 153 8.75 21.79 -21.37
C ASN A 153 9.69 22.68 -20.55
N HIS A 154 10.90 22.18 -20.27
CA HIS A 154 11.95 22.89 -19.55
C HIS A 154 11.59 23.28 -18.12
N ARG A 155 10.56 22.66 -17.55
CA ARG A 155 10.14 22.84 -16.16
C ARG A 155 10.03 21.51 -15.45
N VAL A 156 10.22 21.56 -14.14
CA VAL A 156 9.97 20.44 -13.22
C VAL A 156 8.70 20.75 -12.46
N TYR A 157 7.76 19.84 -12.48
CA TYR A 157 6.47 19.90 -11.78
C TYR A 157 6.48 18.95 -10.60
N PHE A 158 5.90 19.37 -9.49
CA PHE A 158 5.80 18.54 -8.28
C PHE A 158 4.64 19.02 -7.39
N ILE A 159 4.22 18.15 -6.50
CA ILE A 159 3.22 18.47 -5.48
C ILE A 159 3.95 18.92 -4.20
N GLU A 160 3.42 19.94 -3.54
CA GLU A 160 3.89 20.39 -2.22
C GLU A 160 2.71 20.77 -1.32
N GLY A 161 2.98 20.86 -0.01
CA GLY A 161 2.10 21.38 1.03
C GLY A 161 2.90 22.23 2.03
N ASP A 162 2.23 22.84 2.99
CA ASP A 162 2.89 23.57 4.07
C ASP A 162 3.42 22.62 5.15
N GLU A 163 2.72 21.49 5.34
CA GLU A 163 3.05 20.45 6.30
C GLU A 163 3.18 19.07 5.60
N PRO A 164 3.84 18.10 6.24
CA PRO A 164 3.82 16.70 5.77
C PRO A 164 2.38 16.19 5.62
N LEU A 165 2.15 15.33 4.61
CA LEU A 165 0.84 14.79 4.23
C LEU A 165 -0.15 15.82 3.67
N GLN A 166 0.24 17.06 3.48
CA GLN A 166 -0.54 18.02 2.70
C GLN A 166 -0.15 17.96 1.23
N TYR A 167 -1.11 17.65 0.38
CA TYR A 167 -0.93 17.50 -1.07
C TYR A 167 -1.87 18.47 -1.78
N ASN A 168 -1.65 19.76 -1.61
CA ASN A 168 -2.61 20.79 -1.99
C ASN A 168 -2.12 21.80 -3.05
N ARG A 169 -0.81 21.83 -3.38
CA ARG A 169 -0.30 22.72 -4.42
C ARG A 169 0.48 21.99 -5.49
N LEU A 170 0.15 22.26 -6.75
CA LEU A 170 0.98 21.92 -7.90
C LEU A 170 1.90 23.10 -8.20
N VAL A 171 3.19 22.87 -8.12
CA VAL A 171 4.23 23.88 -8.33
C VAL A 171 5.14 23.47 -9.49
N SER A 172 5.70 24.46 -10.18
CA SER A 172 6.77 24.22 -11.13
C SER A 172 7.95 25.16 -10.93
N LEU A 173 9.16 24.65 -11.23
CA LEU A 173 10.43 25.35 -11.24
C LEU A 173 11.10 25.24 -12.61
N SER A 174 12.01 26.17 -12.94
CA SER A 174 12.86 26.01 -14.12
C SER A 174 13.73 24.76 -13.99
N LEU A 175 13.73 23.91 -15.01
CA LEU A 175 14.54 22.70 -15.08
C LEU A 175 16.05 22.99 -14.92
N TYR A 176 16.50 24.14 -15.42
CA TYR A 176 17.91 24.47 -15.49
C TYR A 176 18.45 25.13 -14.23
N THR A 177 17.64 25.95 -13.57
CA THR A 177 18.12 26.84 -12.49
C THR A 177 17.48 26.55 -11.13
N GLY A 178 16.38 25.81 -11.08
CA GLY A 178 15.59 25.65 -9.86
C GLY A 178 14.87 26.92 -9.39
N GLN A 179 14.87 27.95 -10.23
CA GLN A 179 14.25 29.24 -9.94
C GLN A 179 12.95 29.41 -10.73
N GLN A 180 12.40 30.65 -10.71
CA GLN A 180 11.13 30.98 -11.40
C GLN A 180 9.97 30.10 -10.92
N ARG A 181 9.82 30.01 -9.59
CA ARG A 181 8.73 29.26 -8.96
C ARG A 181 7.39 29.80 -9.43
N LYS A 182 6.51 28.89 -9.85
CA LYS A 182 5.15 29.19 -10.25
C LYS A 182 4.20 28.19 -9.59
N VAL A 183 3.23 28.69 -8.83
CA VAL A 183 2.08 27.88 -8.38
C VAL A 183 1.14 27.76 -9.58
N ILE A 184 0.92 26.56 -10.04
CA ILE A 184 0.05 26.25 -11.19
C ILE A 184 -1.39 26.03 -10.73
N TYR A 185 -1.56 25.39 -9.57
CA TYR A 185 -2.84 25.12 -8.94
C TYR A 185 -2.70 25.04 -7.43
N GLU A 186 -3.72 25.48 -6.72
CA GLU A 186 -3.85 25.33 -5.27
C GLU A 186 -5.25 24.85 -4.93
N GLU A 187 -5.34 23.71 -4.26
CA GLU A 187 -6.59 23.17 -3.74
C GLU A 187 -6.82 23.73 -2.33
N LYS A 188 -7.99 24.29 -2.11
CA LYS A 188 -8.37 24.92 -0.84
C LYS A 188 -9.26 24.03 0.03
N ASN A 189 -9.81 22.98 -0.56
CA ASN A 189 -10.63 22.03 0.18
C ASN A 189 -9.72 20.95 0.80
N PRO A 190 -9.60 20.89 2.14
CA PRO A 190 -8.71 19.95 2.82
C PRO A 190 -9.10 18.49 2.67
N SER A 191 -10.36 18.20 2.27
CA SER A 191 -10.79 16.84 1.95
C SER A 191 -10.29 16.34 0.58
N ILE A 192 -9.65 17.20 -0.22
CA ILE A 192 -9.14 16.85 -1.54
C ILE A 192 -7.62 16.78 -1.51
N VAL A 193 -7.12 15.59 -1.79
CA VAL A 193 -5.69 15.36 -2.03
C VAL A 193 -5.43 15.44 -3.52
N ILE A 194 -4.44 16.22 -3.94
CA ILE A 194 -4.04 16.27 -5.34
C ILE A 194 -2.84 15.39 -5.61
N SER A 195 -2.83 14.75 -6.76
CA SER A 195 -1.73 13.93 -7.24
C SER A 195 -1.36 14.27 -8.67
N LEU A 196 -0.08 14.07 -9.02
CA LEU A 196 0.45 14.33 -10.35
C LEU A 196 0.59 13.00 -11.09
N VAL A 197 -0.06 12.88 -12.24
CA VAL A 197 0.00 11.69 -13.08
C VAL A 197 0.73 11.99 -14.37
N LYS A 198 1.77 11.22 -14.63
CA LYS A 198 2.54 11.22 -15.88
C LYS A 198 2.02 10.14 -16.81
N GLN A 199 1.89 10.46 -18.08
CA GLN A 199 1.60 9.47 -19.12
C GLN A 199 2.78 9.32 -20.08
N GLU A 200 2.81 8.21 -20.80
CA GLU A 200 3.91 7.79 -21.68
C GLU A 200 4.30 8.85 -22.71
N ASN A 201 3.32 9.58 -23.24
CA ASN A 201 3.51 10.68 -24.20
C ASN A 201 3.91 12.03 -23.56
N ARG A 202 4.38 12.02 -22.31
CA ARG A 202 4.70 13.21 -21.51
C ARG A 202 3.50 14.14 -21.24
N THR A 203 2.29 13.63 -21.33
CA THR A 203 1.11 14.36 -20.92
C THR A 203 0.98 14.30 -19.40
N LEU A 204 0.82 15.46 -18.77
CA LEU A 204 0.65 15.58 -17.35
C LEU A 204 -0.80 15.86 -16.99
N PHE A 205 -1.28 15.18 -15.98
CA PHE A 205 -2.59 15.41 -15.38
C PHE A 205 -2.44 15.66 -13.90
N LEU A 206 -3.27 16.55 -13.40
CA LEU A 206 -3.51 16.72 -11.99
C LEU A 206 -4.83 16.05 -11.66
N ILE A 207 -4.83 15.21 -10.65
CA ILE A 207 -6.02 14.57 -10.12
C ILE A 207 -6.23 15.09 -8.73
N GLY A 208 -7.42 15.59 -8.44
CA GLY A 208 -7.89 15.86 -7.09
C GLY A 208 -8.78 14.72 -6.65
N GLU A 209 -8.38 14.00 -5.64
CA GLU A 209 -9.14 12.87 -5.10
C GLU A 209 -9.83 13.28 -3.80
N ASP A 210 -11.13 13.28 -3.85
CA ASP A 210 -12.01 13.29 -2.70
C ASP A 210 -12.66 11.90 -2.67
N ALA A 211 -12.38 11.09 -1.65
CA ALA A 211 -12.74 9.67 -1.55
C ALA A 211 -14.08 9.29 -2.22
N GLY A 212 -14.07 9.06 -3.52
CA GLY A 212 -15.25 8.74 -4.35
C GLY A 212 -15.52 9.66 -5.53
N TYR A 213 -14.92 10.85 -5.58
CA TYR A 213 -15.01 11.75 -6.74
C TYR A 213 -13.61 12.24 -7.08
N GLN A 214 -13.17 11.96 -8.29
CA GLN A 214 -11.91 12.49 -8.80
C GLN A 214 -12.18 13.69 -9.68
N ARG A 215 -11.50 14.78 -9.41
CA ARG A 215 -11.40 15.94 -10.29
C ARG A 215 -10.21 15.76 -11.18
N LEU A 216 -10.31 16.19 -12.42
CA LEU A 216 -9.28 15.99 -13.42
C LEU A 216 -8.91 17.30 -14.11
N TRP A 217 -7.63 17.61 -14.11
CA TRP A 217 -7.08 18.72 -14.87
C TRP A 217 -5.97 18.24 -15.79
N TRP A 218 -5.95 18.77 -16.97
CA TRP A 218 -4.83 18.64 -17.90
C TRP A 218 -3.86 19.80 -17.72
N ILE A 219 -2.58 19.48 -17.55
CA ILE A 219 -1.49 20.43 -17.54
C ILE A 219 -1.01 20.56 -18.99
N THR A 220 -1.32 21.68 -19.61
CA THR A 220 -0.97 21.91 -21.03
C THR A 220 0.54 22.01 -21.20
N PRO A 221 1.07 21.77 -22.43
CA PRO A 221 2.49 21.99 -22.72
C PRO A 221 2.99 23.41 -22.40
N THR A 222 2.12 24.40 -22.40
CA THR A 222 2.47 25.77 -22.01
C THR A 222 2.50 26.00 -20.48
N GLY A 223 2.16 24.94 -19.69
CA GLY A 223 2.14 24.99 -18.23
C GLY A 223 0.91 25.66 -17.64
N SER A 224 -0.14 25.86 -18.44
CA SER A 224 -1.46 26.24 -17.93
C SER A 224 -2.26 25.01 -17.56
N ILE A 225 -3.27 25.18 -16.69
CA ILE A 225 -4.13 24.09 -16.25
C ILE A 225 -5.53 24.24 -16.86
N LYS A 226 -6.08 23.12 -17.31
CA LYS A 226 -7.44 23.08 -17.86
C LYS A 226 -8.24 21.99 -17.17
N ARG A 227 -9.34 22.35 -16.55
CA ARG A 227 -10.28 21.39 -15.96
C ARG A 227 -10.94 20.56 -17.05
N LEU A 228 -11.02 19.25 -16.85
CA LEU A 228 -11.57 18.27 -17.81
C LEU A 228 -12.76 17.51 -17.25
N ASP A 229 -12.93 17.46 -15.94
CA ASP A 229 -14.06 16.78 -15.32
C ASP A 229 -15.35 17.61 -15.37
N ALA A 230 -16.46 16.93 -15.14
CA ALA A 230 -17.76 17.53 -14.90
C ALA A 230 -18.23 17.19 -13.47
N ASP A 231 -19.01 18.07 -12.88
CA ASP A 231 -19.52 17.87 -11.52
C ASP A 231 -20.39 16.59 -11.45
N GLY A 232 -20.16 15.79 -10.42
CA GLY A 232 -20.86 14.52 -10.20
C GLY A 232 -20.35 13.33 -11.01
N VAL A 233 -19.21 13.48 -11.69
CA VAL A 233 -18.59 12.40 -12.46
C VAL A 233 -17.20 12.12 -11.90
N SER A 234 -16.92 10.88 -11.55
CA SER A 234 -15.60 10.43 -11.10
C SER A 234 -14.77 9.95 -12.29
N PHE A 235 -13.49 10.33 -12.33
CA PHE A 235 -12.53 9.95 -13.36
C PHE A 235 -11.35 9.24 -12.76
N LYS A 236 -11.02 8.07 -13.29
CA LYS A 236 -9.79 7.34 -12.93
C LYS A 236 -8.96 7.14 -14.19
N PRO A 237 -7.77 7.74 -14.29
CA PRO A 237 -6.88 7.50 -15.42
C PRO A 237 -6.39 6.06 -15.36
N VAL A 238 -6.42 5.38 -16.49
CA VAL A 238 -6.00 3.97 -16.60
C VAL A 238 -4.88 3.76 -17.61
N GLY A 239 -4.48 4.81 -18.33
CA GLY A 239 -3.39 4.77 -19.31
C GLY A 239 -3.73 5.43 -20.63
N CYS A 240 -3.08 5.02 -21.70
CA CYS A 240 -3.28 5.53 -23.06
C CYS A 240 -3.84 4.47 -24.00
N SER A 241 -4.63 4.93 -24.98
CA SER A 241 -5.05 4.11 -26.12
C SER A 241 -3.90 3.92 -27.11
N LYS A 242 -4.10 3.05 -28.12
CA LYS A 242 -3.15 2.82 -29.21
C LYS A 242 -2.74 4.09 -29.99
N ASP A 243 -3.55 5.14 -29.91
CA ASP A 243 -3.29 6.43 -30.55
C ASP A 243 -2.73 7.46 -29.55
N ASP A 244 -2.10 7.00 -28.46
CA ASP A 244 -1.55 7.81 -27.36
C ASP A 244 -2.56 8.76 -26.68
N ARG A 245 -3.85 8.43 -26.76
CA ARG A 245 -4.90 9.20 -26.12
C ARG A 245 -5.18 8.68 -24.72
N PRO A 246 -5.28 9.56 -23.73
CA PRO A 246 -5.60 9.16 -22.37
C PRO A 246 -6.93 8.41 -22.29
N VAL A 247 -6.94 7.29 -21.59
CA VAL A 247 -8.13 6.50 -21.30
C VAL A 247 -8.45 6.63 -19.81
N TYR A 248 -9.70 6.86 -19.53
CA TYR A 248 -10.22 7.02 -18.18
C TYR A 248 -11.40 6.10 -17.96
N PHE A 249 -11.51 5.57 -16.77
CA PHE A 249 -12.81 5.15 -16.28
C PHE A 249 -13.59 6.38 -15.84
N VAL A 250 -14.79 6.47 -16.32
CA VAL A 250 -15.76 7.47 -15.89
C VAL A 250 -16.85 6.73 -15.13
N ARG A 251 -17.01 7.08 -13.87
CA ARG A 251 -18.11 6.59 -13.04
C ARG A 251 -19.21 7.65 -13.01
N GLN A 252 -20.39 7.26 -13.43
CA GLN A 252 -21.61 8.04 -13.31
C GLN A 252 -22.67 7.16 -12.64
N GLY A 253 -22.98 7.44 -11.39
CA GLY A 253 -23.80 6.56 -10.56
C GLY A 253 -23.12 5.19 -10.36
N ASP A 254 -23.86 4.11 -10.57
CA ASP A 254 -23.36 2.73 -10.39
C ASP A 254 -22.61 2.18 -11.62
N PHE A 255 -22.47 2.96 -12.69
CA PHE A 255 -21.86 2.49 -13.93
C PHE A 255 -20.45 3.03 -14.11
N THR A 256 -19.49 2.14 -14.32
CA THR A 256 -18.12 2.48 -14.69
C THR A 256 -17.91 2.15 -16.17
N LYS A 257 -17.57 3.14 -16.97
CA LYS A 257 -17.34 2.97 -18.41
C LYS A 257 -15.98 3.55 -18.85
N PRO A 258 -15.32 2.91 -19.83
CA PRO A 258 -14.07 3.41 -20.38
C PRO A 258 -14.33 4.57 -21.37
N TRP A 259 -13.78 5.73 -21.06
CA TRP A 259 -13.85 6.90 -21.91
C TRP A 259 -12.47 7.33 -22.36
N THR A 260 -12.38 7.81 -23.59
CA THR A 260 -11.17 8.35 -24.16
C THR A 260 -11.35 9.85 -24.41
N LEU A 261 -10.37 10.65 -24.01
CA LEU A 261 -10.38 12.07 -24.29
C LEU A 261 -10.01 12.31 -25.78
N VAL A 262 -10.90 12.94 -26.53
CA VAL A 262 -10.71 13.27 -27.94
C VAL A 262 -10.88 14.77 -28.12
N GLY A 263 -9.77 15.49 -28.37
CA GLY A 263 -9.78 16.95 -28.45
C GLY A 263 -10.19 17.57 -27.11
N HIS A 264 -11.33 18.26 -27.06
CA HIS A 264 -11.86 18.88 -25.84
C HIS A 264 -13.07 18.14 -25.27
N GLY A 265 -13.39 16.95 -25.78
CA GLY A 265 -14.57 16.18 -25.39
C GLY A 265 -14.24 14.73 -25.07
N TRP A 266 -15.13 14.13 -24.28
CA TRP A 266 -15.05 12.72 -23.92
C TRP A 266 -15.78 11.86 -24.93
N LYS A 267 -15.18 10.75 -25.34
CA LYS A 267 -15.79 9.76 -26.21
C LYS A 267 -15.70 8.38 -25.57
N LEU A 268 -16.82 7.68 -25.49
CA LEU A 268 -16.85 6.30 -25.01
C LEU A 268 -15.96 5.41 -25.88
N ASN A 269 -15.04 4.70 -25.25
CA ASN A 269 -14.20 3.74 -25.95
C ASN A 269 -14.95 2.41 -26.11
N ARG A 270 -15.69 2.31 -27.22
CA ARG A 270 -16.54 1.15 -27.49
C ARG A 270 -15.75 -0.15 -27.74
N GLU A 271 -14.50 -0.06 -28.14
CA GLU A 271 -13.62 -1.22 -28.32
C GLU A 271 -13.32 -1.88 -26.96
N ILE A 272 -13.00 -1.06 -25.97
CA ILE A 272 -12.79 -1.53 -24.59
C ILE A 272 -14.10 -1.97 -23.96
N GLU A 273 -15.18 -1.20 -24.13
CA GLU A 273 -16.51 -1.55 -23.61
C GLU A 273 -17.00 -2.92 -24.12
N ARG A 274 -16.83 -3.19 -25.43
CA ARG A 274 -17.21 -4.47 -26.04
C ARG A 274 -16.39 -5.65 -25.55
N SER A 275 -15.18 -5.40 -25.02
CA SER A 275 -14.34 -6.47 -24.51
C SER A 275 -14.95 -7.18 -23.30
N GLY A 276 -15.87 -6.52 -22.58
CA GLY A 276 -16.47 -7.03 -21.34
C GLY A 276 -15.44 -7.27 -20.23
N ILE A 277 -14.21 -6.80 -20.41
CA ILE A 277 -13.10 -7.02 -19.47
C ILE A 277 -13.08 -5.87 -18.47
N ASP A 278 -13.20 -6.21 -17.22
CA ASP A 278 -12.96 -5.28 -16.11
C ASP A 278 -11.44 -5.07 -15.94
N PHE A 279 -10.93 -3.88 -16.22
CA PHE A 279 -9.49 -3.62 -16.26
C PHE A 279 -9.07 -2.55 -15.26
N CYS A 280 -7.83 -2.65 -14.78
CA CYS A 280 -7.25 -1.73 -13.81
C CYS A 280 -6.20 -0.78 -14.41
N SER A 281 -5.62 -1.12 -15.55
CA SER A 281 -4.70 -0.24 -16.26
C SER A 281 -4.62 -0.59 -17.74
N MET A 282 -4.14 0.35 -18.53
CA MET A 282 -3.95 0.21 -19.97
C MET A 282 -2.68 0.93 -20.41
N THR A 283 -1.93 0.30 -21.32
CA THR A 283 -0.75 0.84 -21.94
C THR A 283 -0.83 0.53 -23.43
N GLN A 284 -0.88 1.54 -24.28
CA GLN A 284 -1.03 1.39 -25.74
C GLN A 284 -2.15 0.39 -26.13
N ASN A 285 -1.78 -0.79 -26.65
CA ASN A 285 -2.73 -1.84 -27.04
C ASN A 285 -2.84 -2.95 -26.01
N VAL A 286 -2.26 -2.76 -24.83
CA VAL A 286 -2.25 -3.75 -23.75
C VAL A 286 -3.17 -3.30 -22.65
N LEU A 287 -4.12 -4.15 -22.31
CA LEU A 287 -5.09 -3.96 -21.25
C LEU A 287 -4.77 -4.92 -20.11
N ILE A 288 -4.77 -4.44 -18.89
CA ILE A 288 -4.52 -5.25 -17.70
C ILE A 288 -5.80 -5.29 -16.89
N SER A 289 -6.38 -6.46 -16.75
CA SER A 289 -7.46 -6.72 -15.81
C SER A 289 -6.91 -7.27 -14.49
N ARG A 290 -7.67 -7.11 -13.42
CA ARG A 290 -7.33 -7.66 -12.11
C ARG A 290 -8.53 -8.41 -11.55
N HIS A 291 -8.26 -9.59 -11.01
CA HIS A 291 -9.25 -10.36 -10.28
C HIS A 291 -8.55 -11.14 -9.17
N GLN A 292 -8.97 -10.93 -7.92
CA GLN A 292 -8.40 -11.59 -6.73
C GLN A 292 -6.85 -11.58 -6.70
N GLY A 293 -6.27 -10.39 -6.87
CA GLY A 293 -4.83 -10.18 -6.92
C GLY A 293 -4.14 -10.64 -8.20
N VAL A 294 -4.78 -11.43 -9.05
CA VAL A 294 -4.23 -11.86 -10.35
C VAL A 294 -4.46 -10.78 -11.38
N ARG A 295 -3.40 -10.35 -12.03
CA ARG A 295 -3.46 -9.48 -13.22
C ARG A 295 -3.42 -10.32 -14.47
N THR A 296 -4.32 -10.05 -15.39
CA THR A 296 -4.33 -10.69 -16.72
C THR A 296 -4.03 -9.63 -17.76
N VAL A 297 -3.09 -9.92 -18.62
CA VAL A 297 -2.66 -9.04 -19.72
C VAL A 297 -3.37 -9.46 -21.00
N TRP A 298 -4.02 -8.50 -21.65
CA TRP A 298 -4.80 -8.71 -22.86
C TRP A 298 -4.24 -7.87 -24.00
N ASN A 299 -4.18 -8.43 -25.21
CA ASN A 299 -3.84 -7.69 -26.42
C ASN A 299 -5.14 -7.18 -27.08
N MET A 300 -5.22 -5.86 -27.25
CA MET A 300 -6.32 -5.16 -27.89
C MET A 300 -6.03 -4.77 -29.35
N SER A 301 -4.87 -5.15 -29.91
CA SER A 301 -4.40 -4.70 -31.21
C SER A 301 -5.11 -5.33 -32.41
N THR A 302 -5.99 -6.28 -32.20
CA THR A 302 -6.71 -6.99 -33.28
C THR A 302 -8.17 -6.55 -33.31
N THR A 303 -8.75 -6.47 -34.48
CA THR A 303 -10.19 -6.20 -34.71
C THR A 303 -11.09 -7.35 -34.24
N SER A 304 -10.51 -8.42 -33.74
CA SER A 304 -11.14 -9.57 -33.11
C SER A 304 -11.09 -9.47 -31.59
N GLU A 305 -11.79 -10.34 -30.90
CA GLU A 305 -11.86 -10.40 -29.44
C GLU A 305 -10.50 -10.24 -28.73
N PRO A 306 -10.46 -9.61 -27.56
CA PRO A 306 -9.24 -9.42 -26.79
C PRO A 306 -8.55 -10.76 -26.56
N LYS A 307 -7.29 -10.85 -26.94
CA LYS A 307 -6.50 -12.07 -26.76
C LYS A 307 -5.75 -12.03 -25.43
N ARG A 308 -6.05 -12.97 -24.55
CA ARG A 308 -5.27 -13.15 -23.32
C ARG A 308 -3.83 -13.53 -23.66
N LEU A 309 -2.88 -12.72 -23.18
CA LEU A 309 -1.46 -12.93 -23.39
C LEU A 309 -0.81 -13.65 -22.22
N HIS A 310 -1.14 -13.21 -21.01
CA HIS A 310 -0.54 -13.74 -19.78
C HIS A 310 -1.43 -13.48 -18.58
N SER A 311 -1.30 -14.31 -17.53
CA SER A 311 -1.90 -14.06 -16.21
C SER A 311 -0.85 -14.30 -15.14
N GLY A 312 -0.82 -13.44 -14.15
CA GLY A 312 0.12 -13.50 -13.04
C GLY A 312 0.10 -12.23 -12.22
N PHE A 313 1.15 -12.04 -11.43
CA PHE A 313 1.34 -10.82 -10.65
C PHE A 313 2.34 -9.92 -11.36
N PHE A 314 1.93 -8.70 -11.70
CA PHE A 314 2.77 -7.73 -12.37
C PHE A 314 2.59 -6.36 -11.78
N THR A 315 3.67 -5.62 -11.66
CA THR A 315 3.66 -4.18 -11.43
C THR A 315 4.22 -3.49 -12.67
N PRO A 316 3.45 -2.63 -13.36
CA PRO A 316 4.00 -1.85 -14.46
C PRO A 316 5.05 -0.87 -13.94
N LEU A 317 6.11 -0.68 -14.71
CA LEU A 317 7.08 0.37 -14.42
C LEU A 317 6.61 1.68 -15.06
N PRO A 318 6.46 2.74 -14.29
CA PRO A 318 5.85 3.99 -14.77
C PRO A 318 6.74 4.81 -15.72
N PHE A 319 7.98 4.40 -15.98
CA PHE A 319 8.99 5.24 -16.63
C PHE A 319 9.39 4.79 -18.03
N THR A 320 8.68 3.84 -18.60
CA THR A 320 9.10 3.26 -19.87
C THR A 320 8.01 3.43 -20.91
N ASP A 321 8.34 3.97 -22.09
CA ASP A 321 7.49 3.96 -23.28
C ASP A 321 7.12 2.54 -23.74
N TRP A 322 7.66 1.56 -23.05
CA TRP A 322 7.50 0.14 -23.29
C TRP A 322 6.94 -0.53 -22.06
N PRO A 323 6.03 -1.48 -22.22
CA PRO A 323 5.54 -2.24 -21.09
C PRO A 323 6.66 -3.11 -20.53
N PHE A 324 7.48 -2.53 -19.68
CA PHE A 324 8.26 -3.29 -18.73
C PHE A 324 7.38 -3.58 -17.52
N TRP A 325 7.28 -4.84 -17.17
CA TRP A 325 6.61 -5.25 -15.96
C TRP A 325 7.58 -5.97 -15.05
N ARG A 326 7.50 -5.67 -13.80
CA ARG A 326 8.01 -6.53 -12.78
C ARG A 326 6.99 -7.66 -12.60
N GLY A 327 7.34 -8.86 -13.05
CA GLY A 327 6.60 -10.07 -12.70
C GLY A 327 6.81 -10.33 -11.23
N GLU A 328 5.79 -10.17 -10.41
CA GLU A 328 5.79 -10.51 -9.01
C GLU A 328 5.35 -11.96 -8.88
N SER A 329 6.07 -12.73 -8.09
CA SER A 329 5.67 -14.08 -7.72
C SER A 329 5.63 -14.16 -6.21
N VAL A 330 4.58 -14.72 -5.68
CA VAL A 330 4.45 -14.99 -4.25
C VAL A 330 5.30 -16.16 -3.78
N THR A 331 5.90 -16.89 -4.71
CA THR A 331 6.65 -18.14 -4.42
C THR A 331 8.08 -18.12 -4.92
N THR A 332 8.44 -17.18 -5.78
CA THR A 332 9.78 -17.03 -6.35
C THR A 332 10.24 -15.60 -6.31
N ALA A 333 11.53 -15.37 -6.50
CA ALA A 333 12.04 -14.03 -6.70
C ALA A 333 11.35 -13.34 -7.89
N PRO A 334 11.10 -12.02 -7.82
CA PRO A 334 10.50 -11.28 -8.92
C PRO A 334 11.36 -11.37 -10.19
N ILE A 335 10.70 -11.36 -11.31
CA ILE A 335 11.32 -11.39 -12.64
C ILE A 335 10.94 -10.14 -13.43
N TRP A 336 11.79 -9.74 -14.36
CA TRP A 336 11.48 -8.68 -15.30
C TRP A 336 10.90 -9.26 -16.58
N VAL A 337 9.79 -8.67 -17.04
CA VAL A 337 9.16 -9.03 -18.30
C VAL A 337 9.17 -7.79 -19.20
N ARG A 338 9.75 -7.93 -20.37
CA ARG A 338 9.75 -6.90 -21.40
C ARG A 338 8.66 -7.20 -22.42
N GLY A 339 7.78 -6.24 -22.67
CA GLY A 339 6.85 -6.29 -23.79
C GLY A 339 7.54 -6.01 -25.14
N PRO A 340 6.94 -6.39 -26.26
CA PRO A 340 7.50 -6.17 -27.58
C PRO A 340 7.41 -4.71 -28.00
N SER A 341 8.42 -4.27 -28.70
CA SER A 341 8.62 -2.89 -29.14
C SER A 341 7.91 -2.46 -30.42
N ARG A 342 7.32 -3.38 -31.18
CA ARG A 342 6.63 -3.09 -32.47
C ARG A 342 5.55 -4.13 -32.79
N PRO A 343 4.50 -3.78 -33.55
CA PRO A 343 3.57 -4.77 -34.10
C PRO A 343 4.26 -5.75 -35.08
N PRO A 344 3.87 -7.03 -35.14
CA PRO A 344 2.83 -7.64 -34.32
C PRO A 344 3.35 -7.91 -32.92
N TYR A 345 2.66 -7.35 -31.92
CA TYR A 345 3.01 -7.49 -30.49
C TYR A 345 2.88 -8.96 -30.06
N LYS A 346 3.93 -9.74 -30.30
CA LYS A 346 4.06 -11.05 -29.70
C LYS A 346 4.72 -10.89 -28.35
N PHE A 347 3.97 -11.08 -27.30
CA PHE A 347 4.55 -11.28 -25.97
C PHE A 347 5.41 -12.53 -26.01
N LEU A 348 6.70 -12.33 -26.01
CA LEU A 348 7.67 -13.41 -25.88
C LEU A 348 7.77 -13.81 -24.39
N VAL A 349 6.72 -14.41 -23.86
CA VAL A 349 6.79 -15.18 -22.60
C VAL A 349 7.60 -16.48 -22.80
N ALA A 350 8.00 -16.77 -24.03
CA ALA A 350 8.75 -17.96 -24.37
C ALA A 350 10.19 -17.61 -24.74
N LYS A 351 11.07 -17.87 -23.84
CA LYS A 351 12.45 -18.33 -24.01
C LYS A 351 13.60 -17.37 -24.28
N SER A 352 13.49 -16.09 -24.57
CA SER A 352 14.72 -15.37 -24.94
C SER A 352 15.08 -14.07 -24.22
N GLU A 353 14.21 -13.46 -23.42
CA GLU A 353 14.55 -12.23 -22.69
C GLU A 353 14.01 -12.13 -21.25
N ILE A 354 13.69 -13.23 -20.64
CA ILE A 354 13.52 -13.29 -19.18
C ILE A 354 14.94 -13.41 -18.62
N TYR A 355 15.43 -12.36 -18.00
CA TYR A 355 16.67 -12.43 -17.23
C TYR A 355 16.42 -13.20 -15.93
N VAL A 356 16.25 -14.49 -16.03
CA VAL A 356 16.04 -15.40 -14.92
C VAL A 356 17.37 -16.07 -14.62
N ASP A 357 17.89 -15.82 -13.44
CA ASP A 357 18.93 -16.67 -12.89
C ASP A 357 18.26 -17.97 -12.45
N SER A 358 18.51 -19.06 -13.19
CA SER A 358 17.82 -20.35 -13.03
C SER A 358 17.98 -20.97 -11.63
N GLU A 359 19.03 -20.62 -10.89
CA GLU A 359 19.21 -21.06 -9.50
C GLU A 359 18.31 -20.31 -8.51
N LYS A 360 17.84 -19.11 -8.87
CA LYS A 360 17.00 -18.24 -8.01
C LYS A 360 15.51 -18.40 -8.24
N THR A 361 15.10 -19.19 -9.22
CA THR A 361 13.70 -19.43 -9.56
C THR A 361 13.08 -20.64 -8.88
N ARG A 362 13.81 -21.32 -7.99
CA ARG A 362 13.19 -22.39 -7.20
C ARG A 362 12.15 -21.79 -6.26
N PRO A 363 10.91 -22.24 -6.33
CA PRO A 363 9.87 -21.79 -5.41
C PRO A 363 10.29 -22.03 -3.96
N TYR A 364 10.13 -21.04 -3.11
CA TYR A 364 10.29 -21.18 -1.66
C TYR A 364 8.99 -21.57 -0.97
N ALA A 365 7.85 -21.42 -1.65
CA ALA A 365 6.53 -21.78 -1.18
C ALA A 365 5.72 -22.47 -2.29
N GLU A 366 4.77 -23.27 -1.87
CA GLU A 366 3.66 -23.74 -2.69
C GLU A 366 2.48 -22.80 -2.52
N GLU A 367 1.78 -22.53 -3.61
CA GLU A 367 0.66 -21.60 -3.68
C GLU A 367 -0.65 -22.36 -3.89
N THR A 368 -1.64 -22.07 -3.06
CA THR A 368 -3.03 -22.51 -3.25
C THR A 368 -3.94 -21.28 -3.21
N ARG A 369 -4.92 -21.23 -4.11
CA ARG A 369 -5.93 -20.18 -4.17
C ARG A 369 -7.30 -20.77 -3.94
N GLY A 370 -8.18 -19.95 -3.38
CA GLY A 370 -9.56 -20.31 -3.18
C GLY A 370 -10.42 -19.10 -2.82
N GLU A 371 -11.66 -19.40 -2.56
CA GLU A 371 -12.67 -18.44 -2.18
C GLU A 371 -13.41 -18.92 -0.94
N SER A 372 -13.77 -17.98 -0.08
CA SER A 372 -14.64 -18.18 1.08
C SER A 372 -15.95 -17.45 0.86
N MET A 373 -17.03 -17.96 1.42
CA MET A 373 -18.33 -17.31 1.36
C MET A 373 -18.48 -16.36 2.55
N SER A 374 -18.58 -15.06 2.28
CA SER A 374 -18.89 -14.04 3.28
C SER A 374 -20.32 -14.22 3.83
N PRO A 375 -20.63 -13.73 5.03
CA PRO A 375 -21.95 -13.85 5.62
C PRO A 375 -23.11 -13.26 4.77
N ASP A 376 -22.80 -12.30 3.90
CA ASP A 376 -23.76 -11.68 2.97
C ASP A 376 -23.83 -12.37 1.59
N GLY A 377 -23.15 -13.51 1.43
CA GLY A 377 -23.19 -14.33 0.22
C GLY A 377 -22.20 -13.95 -0.86
N LEU A 378 -21.33 -12.95 -0.64
CA LEU A 378 -20.25 -12.61 -1.58
C LEU A 378 -19.07 -13.58 -1.44
N ARG A 379 -18.39 -13.85 -2.56
CA ARG A 379 -17.18 -14.66 -2.59
C ARG A 379 -15.95 -13.79 -2.36
N VAL A 380 -15.14 -14.18 -1.39
CA VAL A 380 -13.90 -13.49 -0.99
C VAL A 380 -12.72 -14.37 -1.32
N GLY A 381 -11.85 -13.89 -2.21
CA GLY A 381 -10.64 -14.60 -2.59
C GLY A 381 -9.58 -14.62 -1.50
N TRP A 382 -8.76 -15.65 -1.51
CA TRP A 382 -7.57 -15.75 -0.68
C TRP A 382 -6.45 -16.49 -1.40
N LEU A 383 -5.24 -16.24 -0.93
CA LEU A 383 -4.01 -16.90 -1.34
C LEU A 383 -3.40 -17.56 -0.11
N LEU A 384 -3.12 -18.85 -0.18
CA LEU A 384 -2.47 -19.63 0.86
C LEU A 384 -1.08 -20.08 0.39
N LEU A 385 -0.08 -19.85 1.20
CA LEU A 385 1.30 -20.27 1.00
C LEU A 385 1.68 -21.30 2.05
N THR A 386 2.34 -22.37 1.60
CA THR A 386 2.96 -23.38 2.44
C THR A 386 4.41 -23.59 2.02
N SER A 387 5.25 -24.15 2.88
CA SER A 387 6.67 -24.34 2.57
C SER A 387 6.87 -25.34 1.44
N ALA A 388 7.57 -24.94 0.38
CA ALA A 388 7.99 -25.86 -0.68
C ALA A 388 9.07 -26.87 -0.23
N LYS A 389 9.68 -26.65 0.94
CA LYS A 389 10.71 -27.53 1.51
C LYS A 389 10.16 -28.63 2.39
N SER A 390 8.91 -28.53 2.82
CA SER A 390 8.28 -29.43 3.78
C SER A 390 7.04 -30.08 3.18
N GLN A 391 7.03 -31.40 3.12
CA GLN A 391 5.82 -32.17 2.78
C GLN A 391 4.89 -32.38 4.00
N ARG A 392 5.26 -31.85 5.17
CA ARG A 392 4.43 -31.94 6.38
C ARG A 392 3.32 -30.90 6.32
N LYS A 393 2.16 -31.26 6.86
CA LYS A 393 1.08 -30.28 7.09
C LYS A 393 1.59 -29.11 7.93
N PRO A 394 1.16 -27.89 7.65
CA PRO A 394 1.51 -26.74 8.50
C PRO A 394 0.98 -26.96 9.92
N ARG A 395 1.69 -26.42 10.89
CA ARG A 395 1.29 -26.54 12.30
C ARG A 395 0.63 -25.28 12.82
N ARG A 396 0.80 -24.18 12.13
CA ARG A 396 0.31 -22.85 12.50
C ARG A 396 -0.11 -22.10 11.26
N LEU A 397 -1.02 -21.17 11.43
CA LEU A 397 -1.61 -20.37 10.37
C LEU A 397 -1.47 -18.88 10.70
N MET A 398 -0.90 -18.11 9.78
CA MET A 398 -0.95 -16.66 9.75
C MET A 398 -1.94 -16.22 8.68
N VAL A 399 -2.90 -15.36 9.01
CA VAL A 399 -3.83 -14.78 8.03
C VAL A 399 -3.72 -13.27 8.05
N ALA A 400 -3.38 -12.67 6.90
CA ALA A 400 -3.19 -11.24 6.74
C ALA A 400 -4.25 -10.62 5.84
N ALA A 401 -4.69 -9.40 6.18
CA ALA A 401 -5.58 -8.58 5.34
C ALA A 401 -5.33 -7.09 5.54
N TYR A 402 -5.82 -6.27 4.58
CA TYR A 402 -5.76 -4.81 4.65
C TYR A 402 -7.13 -4.15 4.47
N GLY A 403 -7.76 -4.26 3.32
CA GLY A 403 -9.17 -3.91 3.07
C GLY A 403 -9.50 -2.42 3.13
N ALA A 404 -8.63 -1.53 2.61
CA ALA A 404 -8.88 -0.11 2.62
C ALA A 404 -8.32 0.61 1.37
N TYR A 405 -8.89 1.80 1.06
CA TYR A 405 -8.47 2.75 0.02
C TYR A 405 -8.44 2.19 -1.41
N GLY A 406 -9.03 1.03 -1.66
CA GLY A 406 -8.84 0.33 -2.94
C GLY A 406 -7.40 -0.12 -3.17
N THR A 407 -6.59 -0.18 -2.12
CA THR A 407 -5.21 -0.64 -2.20
C THR A 407 -5.15 -2.16 -2.37
N SER A 408 -4.41 -2.63 -3.38
CA SER A 408 -4.21 -4.06 -3.58
C SER A 408 -3.33 -4.63 -2.48
N THR A 409 -3.63 -5.85 -2.09
CA THR A 409 -2.80 -6.62 -1.15
C THR A 409 -1.36 -6.71 -1.68
N ASN A 410 -0.41 -6.43 -0.82
CA ASN A 410 1.00 -6.57 -1.15
C ASN A 410 1.34 -8.06 -1.31
N LEU A 411 1.80 -8.41 -2.51
CA LEU A 411 2.18 -9.78 -2.86
C LEU A 411 3.69 -10.05 -2.66
N ASP A 412 4.44 -9.07 -2.13
CA ASP A 412 5.79 -9.34 -1.63
C ASP A 412 5.72 -10.13 -0.31
N THR A 413 5.87 -11.42 -0.45
CA THR A 413 5.80 -12.37 0.67
C THR A 413 7.16 -12.64 1.32
N THR A 414 8.19 -11.84 0.99
CA THR A 414 9.58 -12.03 1.48
C THR A 414 9.66 -12.07 2.99
N ARG A 415 8.90 -11.22 3.69
CA ARG A 415 8.86 -11.22 5.16
C ARG A 415 8.35 -12.52 5.77
N TRP A 416 7.58 -13.29 5.02
CA TRP A 416 6.98 -14.53 5.50
C TRP A 416 7.82 -15.78 5.24
N ILE A 417 8.95 -15.65 4.52
CA ILE A 417 9.82 -16.80 4.22
C ILE A 417 10.32 -17.51 5.49
N PRO A 418 10.80 -16.81 6.53
CA PRO A 418 11.20 -17.47 7.78
C PRO A 418 10.04 -18.21 8.47
N TRP A 419 8.83 -17.70 8.39
CA TRP A 419 7.62 -18.35 8.92
C TRP A 419 7.32 -19.65 8.17
N LEU A 420 7.35 -19.60 6.83
CA LEU A 420 7.17 -20.78 5.98
C LEU A 420 8.24 -21.83 6.24
N ASP A 421 9.50 -21.42 6.38
CA ASP A 421 10.62 -22.32 6.71
C ASP A 421 10.48 -22.96 8.09
N ALA A 422 9.78 -22.30 9.02
CA ALA A 422 9.44 -22.82 10.35
C ALA A 422 8.16 -23.69 10.37
N GLY A 423 7.55 -23.95 9.21
CA GLY A 423 6.38 -24.81 9.06
C GLY A 423 5.03 -24.12 9.30
N TRP A 424 4.99 -22.79 9.23
CA TRP A 424 3.73 -22.04 9.18
C TRP A 424 3.10 -22.12 7.80
N ALA A 425 1.77 -22.02 7.75
CA ALA A 425 1.05 -21.56 6.58
C ALA A 425 0.84 -20.06 6.69
N VAL A 426 0.91 -19.34 5.57
CA VAL A 426 0.65 -17.89 5.51
C VAL A 426 -0.41 -17.63 4.44
N ALA A 427 -1.46 -16.95 4.81
CA ALA A 427 -2.55 -16.61 3.90
C ALA A 427 -2.75 -15.10 3.79
N LEU A 428 -3.09 -14.65 2.57
CA LEU A 428 -3.48 -13.29 2.25
C LEU A 428 -4.97 -13.31 1.86
N ALA A 429 -5.81 -12.60 2.59
CA ALA A 429 -7.24 -12.49 2.32
C ALA A 429 -7.55 -11.21 1.54
N PHE A 430 -8.26 -11.31 0.44
CA PHE A 430 -8.60 -10.22 -0.48
C PHE A 430 -9.96 -9.61 -0.13
N VAL A 431 -10.07 -9.12 1.09
CA VAL A 431 -11.33 -8.58 1.64
C VAL A 431 -11.78 -7.32 0.90
N ARG A 432 -13.09 -7.03 0.91
CA ARG A 432 -13.62 -5.81 0.30
C ARG A 432 -13.02 -4.55 0.94
N GLY A 433 -13.04 -3.44 0.20
CA GLY A 433 -12.32 -2.21 0.54
C GLY A 433 -10.89 -2.19 -0.01
N GLY A 434 -10.31 -3.36 -0.36
CA GLY A 434 -9.05 -3.49 -1.07
C GLY A 434 -9.20 -3.36 -2.59
N GLY A 435 -8.07 -3.29 -3.29
CA GLY A 435 -7.99 -3.17 -4.75
C GLY A 435 -7.72 -4.51 -5.46
N ASP A 436 -8.01 -5.63 -4.81
CA ASP A 436 -7.64 -6.96 -5.34
C ASP A 436 -8.61 -7.50 -6.38
N SER A 437 -9.76 -6.86 -6.53
CA SER A 437 -10.76 -7.14 -7.53
C SER A 437 -11.06 -5.85 -8.33
N ASN A 438 -12.30 -5.63 -8.70
CA ASN A 438 -12.72 -4.45 -9.45
C ASN A 438 -12.93 -3.21 -8.55
N GLU A 439 -13.28 -2.08 -9.15
CA GLU A 439 -13.56 -0.82 -8.43
C GLU A 439 -14.72 -0.96 -7.45
N SER A 440 -15.76 -1.72 -7.83
CA SER A 440 -16.93 -1.97 -6.96
C SER A 440 -16.52 -2.68 -5.66
N TRP A 441 -15.48 -3.53 -5.69
CA TRP A 441 -14.97 -4.22 -4.52
C TRP A 441 -14.40 -3.25 -3.47
N ALA A 442 -13.67 -2.24 -3.94
CA ALA A 442 -13.17 -1.16 -3.08
C ALA A 442 -14.33 -0.37 -2.46
N GLU A 443 -15.32 0.01 -3.28
CA GLU A 443 -16.48 0.77 -2.82
C GLU A 443 -17.34 0.04 -1.79
N LEU A 444 -17.57 -1.26 -1.99
CA LEU A 444 -18.33 -2.11 -1.06
C LEU A 444 -17.71 -2.20 0.34
N GLY A 445 -16.42 -1.88 0.47
CA GLY A 445 -15.72 -1.89 1.74
C GLY A 445 -15.57 -0.51 2.39
N ARG A 446 -16.18 0.55 1.85
CA ARG A 446 -16.14 1.90 2.43
C ARG A 446 -17.24 2.13 3.47
N MET A 447 -17.03 3.08 4.35
CA MET A 447 -17.98 3.50 5.37
C MET A 447 -18.49 2.28 6.19
N SER A 448 -19.80 2.10 6.29
CA SER A 448 -20.41 0.93 6.95
C SER A 448 -19.99 -0.41 6.32
N GLY A 449 -19.53 -0.41 5.08
CA GLY A 449 -18.95 -1.55 4.40
C GLY A 449 -17.72 -2.14 5.07
N LYS A 450 -17.02 -1.37 5.94
CA LYS A 450 -15.92 -1.88 6.76
C LYS A 450 -16.32 -3.06 7.65
N LEU A 451 -17.54 -3.05 8.18
CA LEU A 451 -18.04 -4.17 8.98
C LEU A 451 -18.30 -5.43 8.14
N PHE A 452 -18.68 -5.26 6.87
CA PHE A 452 -18.73 -6.41 5.96
C PHE A 452 -17.34 -6.94 5.63
N ALA A 453 -16.32 -6.08 5.50
CA ALA A 453 -14.94 -6.52 5.32
C ALA A 453 -14.42 -7.33 6.53
N VAL A 454 -14.86 -7.01 7.74
CA VAL A 454 -14.60 -7.83 8.94
C VAL A 454 -15.23 -9.22 8.78
N GLY A 455 -16.47 -9.30 8.28
CA GLY A 455 -17.13 -10.57 7.96
C GLY A 455 -16.43 -11.39 6.86
N ASP A 456 -15.90 -10.71 5.85
CA ASP A 456 -15.07 -11.33 4.80
C ASP A 456 -13.84 -12.00 5.41
N PHE A 457 -13.14 -11.26 6.28
CA PHE A 457 -11.92 -11.74 6.91
C PHE A 457 -12.20 -12.92 7.83
N GLU A 458 -13.26 -12.86 8.63
CA GLU A 458 -13.73 -13.96 9.46
C GLU A 458 -14.00 -15.23 8.64
N ALA A 459 -14.71 -15.09 7.52
CA ALA A 459 -15.03 -16.22 6.64
C ALA A 459 -13.76 -16.87 6.06
N CYS A 460 -12.78 -16.04 5.64
CA CYS A 460 -11.49 -16.53 5.16
C CYS A 460 -10.73 -17.28 6.26
N ILE A 461 -10.66 -16.76 7.48
CA ILE A 461 -9.98 -17.42 8.60
C ILE A 461 -10.59 -18.79 8.86
N LYS A 462 -11.92 -18.88 8.98
CA LYS A 462 -12.63 -20.14 9.22
C LYS A 462 -12.40 -21.19 8.12
N ASP A 463 -12.38 -20.76 6.86
CA ASP A 463 -12.14 -21.65 5.72
C ASP A 463 -10.67 -22.12 5.69
N LEU A 464 -9.72 -21.23 5.92
CA LEU A 464 -8.30 -21.53 5.93
C LEU A 464 -7.91 -22.46 7.09
N GLN A 465 -8.52 -22.31 8.27
CA GLN A 465 -8.35 -23.22 9.40
C GLN A 465 -8.75 -24.65 9.02
N ARG A 466 -9.90 -24.83 8.38
CA ARG A 466 -10.34 -26.15 7.90
C ARG A 466 -9.38 -26.76 6.87
N ARG A 467 -8.83 -25.93 5.96
CA ARG A 467 -7.91 -26.40 4.90
C ARG A 467 -6.53 -26.76 5.41
N THR A 468 -6.06 -26.04 6.41
CA THR A 468 -4.72 -26.25 6.99
C THR A 468 -4.73 -27.22 8.17
N ASP A 469 -5.91 -27.54 8.71
CA ASP A 469 -6.06 -28.31 9.95
C ASP A 469 -5.44 -27.58 11.15
N CYS A 470 -5.43 -26.24 11.12
CA CYS A 470 -4.96 -25.39 12.20
C CYS A 470 -6.17 -24.80 12.93
N GLY A 471 -6.34 -25.13 14.18
CA GLY A 471 -7.41 -24.56 15.04
C GLY A 471 -7.15 -23.11 15.46
N PRO A 472 -8.10 -22.50 16.20
CA PRO A 472 -7.93 -21.16 16.74
C PRO A 472 -6.64 -20.99 17.56
N GLU A 473 -6.27 -22.02 18.34
CA GLU A 473 -5.08 -22.06 19.20
C GLU A 473 -3.75 -21.99 18.43
N HIS A 474 -3.78 -22.26 17.13
CA HIS A 474 -2.64 -22.22 16.22
C HIS A 474 -2.76 -21.12 15.17
N THR A 475 -3.73 -20.23 15.30
CA THR A 475 -4.02 -19.15 14.35
C THR A 475 -3.58 -17.80 14.88
N CYS A 476 -2.80 -17.08 14.08
CA CYS A 476 -2.47 -15.67 14.24
C CYS A 476 -3.07 -14.85 13.11
N ILE A 477 -3.66 -13.70 13.42
CA ILE A 477 -4.12 -12.72 12.41
C ILE A 477 -3.19 -11.52 12.37
N PHE A 478 -2.96 -10.97 11.16
CA PHE A 478 -2.09 -9.84 10.94
C PHE A 478 -2.83 -8.68 10.27
N GLY A 479 -2.62 -7.48 10.79
CA GLY A 479 -3.10 -6.23 10.20
C GLY A 479 -2.16 -5.07 10.47
N ARG A 480 -2.02 -4.21 9.48
CA ARG A 480 -1.18 -3.01 9.56
C ARG A 480 -1.99 -1.78 9.19
N SER A 481 -1.72 -0.62 9.83
CA SER A 481 -2.35 0.66 9.50
C SER A 481 -3.88 0.52 9.50
N ALA A 482 -4.57 0.87 8.40
CA ALA A 482 -6.01 0.66 8.23
C ALA A 482 -6.48 -0.80 8.45
N GLY A 483 -5.61 -1.80 8.20
CA GLY A 483 -5.88 -3.20 8.56
C GLY A 483 -6.06 -3.43 10.06
N GLY A 484 -5.63 -2.48 10.88
CA GLY A 484 -5.92 -2.45 12.33
C GLY A 484 -7.41 -2.48 12.65
N LEU A 485 -8.25 -1.82 11.83
CA LEU A 485 -9.71 -1.88 11.98
C LEU A 485 -10.25 -3.31 11.83
N LEU A 486 -9.72 -4.09 10.88
CA LEU A 486 -10.17 -5.46 10.66
C LEU A 486 -9.83 -6.35 11.85
N ILE A 487 -8.54 -6.40 12.22
CA ILE A 487 -8.07 -7.26 13.31
C ILE A 487 -8.63 -6.81 14.66
N GLY A 488 -8.77 -5.50 14.88
CA GLY A 488 -9.29 -4.95 16.13
C GLY A 488 -10.78 -5.25 16.31
N ASN A 489 -11.60 -5.10 15.26
CA ASN A 489 -13.02 -5.45 15.32
C ASN A 489 -13.25 -6.97 15.46
N LEU A 490 -12.41 -7.81 14.81
CA LEU A 490 -12.47 -9.26 15.06
C LEU A 490 -12.07 -9.61 16.49
N LEU A 491 -11.06 -8.96 17.05
CA LEU A 491 -10.66 -9.16 18.44
C LEU A 491 -11.76 -8.76 19.43
N SER A 492 -12.48 -7.66 19.13
CA SER A 492 -13.66 -7.27 19.94
C SER A 492 -14.79 -8.30 19.88
N LYS A 493 -14.94 -8.97 18.72
CA LYS A 493 -15.95 -10.02 18.52
C LYS A 493 -15.54 -11.37 19.13
N TYR A 494 -14.25 -11.68 19.17
CA TYR A 494 -13.68 -12.95 19.65
C TYR A 494 -12.62 -12.74 20.73
N PRO A 495 -12.96 -12.07 21.84
CA PRO A 495 -11.99 -11.70 22.88
C PRO A 495 -11.47 -12.88 23.70
N THR A 496 -12.17 -14.01 23.64
CA THR A 496 -11.87 -15.25 24.36
C THR A 496 -11.01 -16.23 23.58
N GLY A 497 -10.66 -15.90 22.31
CA GLY A 497 -9.81 -16.74 21.49
C GLY A 497 -10.53 -17.79 20.65
N ASP A 498 -11.87 -17.76 20.56
CA ASP A 498 -12.67 -18.77 19.86
C ASP A 498 -12.43 -18.83 18.33
N LEU A 499 -11.80 -17.82 17.76
CA LEU A 499 -11.46 -17.79 16.33
C LEU A 499 -9.94 -17.78 16.08
N PHE A 500 -9.17 -17.16 16.96
CA PHE A 500 -7.70 -17.08 16.88
C PHE A 500 -7.11 -16.75 18.25
N HIS A 501 -5.91 -17.24 18.53
CA HIS A 501 -5.24 -17.00 19.82
C HIS A 501 -4.15 -15.91 19.75
N CYS A 502 -3.85 -15.38 18.56
CA CYS A 502 -2.83 -14.36 18.42
C CYS A 502 -3.22 -13.27 17.42
N VAL A 503 -2.89 -12.02 17.78
CA VAL A 503 -2.99 -10.85 16.91
C VAL A 503 -1.60 -10.24 16.77
N TYR A 504 -1.17 -10.02 15.54
CA TYR A 504 0.03 -9.27 15.21
C TYR A 504 -0.38 -7.97 14.51
N ALA A 505 -0.09 -6.84 15.14
CA ALA A 505 -0.53 -5.52 14.73
C ALA A 505 0.68 -4.59 14.49
N GLU A 506 0.72 -3.92 13.34
CA GLU A 506 1.73 -2.90 13.04
C GLU A 506 1.06 -1.55 12.76
N ALA A 507 1.44 -0.53 13.55
CA ALA A 507 0.88 0.82 13.48
C ALA A 507 -0.65 0.79 13.28
N PRO A 508 -1.42 0.05 14.12
CA PRO A 508 -2.81 -0.26 13.83
C PRO A 508 -3.71 0.96 14.03
N TYR A 509 -4.55 1.25 13.05
CA TYR A 509 -5.62 2.24 13.16
C TYR A 509 -6.79 1.62 13.94
N VAL A 510 -6.95 1.99 15.20
CA VAL A 510 -7.87 1.34 16.15
C VAL A 510 -8.74 2.32 16.95
N ASP A 511 -8.45 3.63 16.92
CA ASP A 511 -9.24 4.68 17.56
C ASP A 511 -9.97 5.54 16.52
N LEU A 512 -10.73 4.89 15.64
CA LEU A 512 -11.46 5.54 14.55
C LEU A 512 -12.32 6.70 15.04
N LEU A 513 -13.09 6.50 16.13
CA LEU A 513 -14.02 7.54 16.60
C LEU A 513 -13.28 8.82 16.99
N LYS A 514 -12.22 8.71 17.76
CA LYS A 514 -11.46 9.88 18.23
C LYS A 514 -10.71 10.54 17.07
N THR A 515 -10.03 9.78 16.25
CA THR A 515 -9.25 10.29 15.11
C THR A 515 -10.17 10.97 14.10
N ALA A 516 -11.29 10.35 13.71
CA ALA A 516 -12.25 10.93 12.77
C ALA A 516 -13.03 12.13 13.37
N SER A 517 -13.05 12.29 14.69
CA SER A 517 -13.63 13.46 15.35
C SER A 517 -12.73 14.70 15.34
N ASN A 518 -11.44 14.55 15.02
CA ASN A 518 -10.47 15.64 15.06
C ASN A 518 -10.00 16.06 13.66
N PRO A 519 -10.62 17.08 13.03
CA PRO A 519 -10.26 17.54 11.70
C PRO A 519 -8.88 18.23 11.63
N ALA A 520 -8.25 18.52 12.76
CA ALA A 520 -6.90 19.08 12.79
C ALA A 520 -5.81 18.04 12.49
N LEU A 521 -6.14 16.73 12.50
CA LEU A 521 -5.20 15.70 12.11
C LEU A 521 -5.08 15.62 10.56
N PRO A 522 -3.88 15.36 10.03
CA PRO A 522 -3.56 15.53 8.61
C PRO A 522 -4.43 14.74 7.64
N LEU A 523 -4.88 13.54 8.03
CA LEU A 523 -5.62 12.64 7.14
C LEU A 523 -7.12 12.62 7.40
N THR A 524 -7.60 13.16 8.52
CA THR A 524 -8.98 12.98 8.99
C THR A 524 -10.03 13.38 7.96
N GLU A 525 -9.94 14.58 7.40
CA GLU A 525 -10.97 15.06 6.47
C GLU A 525 -10.96 14.31 5.14
N TYR A 526 -9.77 13.92 4.67
CA TYR A 526 -9.61 13.06 3.49
C TYR A 526 -10.24 11.67 3.70
N GLU A 527 -10.12 11.13 4.91
CA GLU A 527 -10.56 9.77 5.25
C GLU A 527 -12.05 9.65 5.59
N TYR A 528 -12.79 10.75 5.69
CA TYR A 528 -14.22 10.71 6.03
C TYR A 528 -15.05 9.80 5.13
N LYS A 529 -14.72 9.72 3.85
CA LYS A 529 -15.45 8.88 2.90
C LYS A 529 -14.96 7.43 2.86
N GLU A 530 -13.76 7.18 3.33
CA GLU A 530 -13.25 5.81 3.46
C GLU A 530 -13.79 5.13 4.72
N PHE A 531 -13.88 5.87 5.83
CA PHE A 531 -14.26 5.31 7.12
C PHE A 531 -15.56 5.88 7.69
N ALA A 532 -15.56 7.08 8.21
CA ALA A 532 -16.72 7.73 8.79
C ALA A 532 -16.48 9.23 9.04
N ASN A 533 -17.56 10.01 9.12
CA ASN A 533 -17.50 11.37 9.63
C ASN A 533 -18.44 11.54 10.84
N PRO A 534 -17.99 11.25 12.07
CA PRO A 534 -18.82 11.31 13.27
C PRO A 534 -19.33 12.71 13.59
N ARG A 535 -18.77 13.76 12.97
CA ARG A 535 -19.17 15.15 13.16
C ARG A 535 -20.45 15.55 12.42
N LYS A 536 -20.92 14.73 11.49
CA LYS A 536 -22.14 15.03 10.71
C LYS A 536 -23.42 14.91 11.52
N GLY A 537 -23.43 14.03 12.52
CA GLY A 537 -24.60 13.84 13.35
C GLY A 537 -24.62 12.51 14.10
N PRO A 538 -25.69 12.25 14.88
CA PRO A 538 -25.78 11.06 15.74
C PRO A 538 -25.69 9.73 14.99
N ALA A 539 -26.23 9.63 13.77
CA ALA A 539 -26.19 8.39 13.00
C ALA A 539 -24.77 8.04 12.56
N GLU A 540 -24.02 9.01 12.06
CA GLU A 540 -22.65 8.85 11.63
C GLU A 540 -21.71 8.65 12.83
N PHE A 541 -22.02 9.27 13.97
CA PHE A 541 -21.31 9.01 15.23
C PHE A 541 -21.48 7.54 15.65
N GLU A 542 -22.71 7.05 15.68
CA GLU A 542 -23.01 5.65 16.04
C GLU A 542 -22.31 4.66 15.07
N GLN A 543 -22.28 4.99 13.80
CA GLN A 543 -21.54 4.20 12.80
C GLN A 543 -20.04 4.17 13.12
N ALA A 544 -19.42 5.32 13.38
CA ALA A 544 -18.01 5.40 13.75
C ALA A 544 -17.70 4.64 15.05
N LEU A 545 -18.57 4.77 16.05
CA LEU A 545 -18.46 4.08 17.33
C LEU A 545 -18.41 2.56 17.15
N ARG A 546 -19.32 2.00 16.35
CA ARG A 546 -19.37 0.55 16.05
C ARG A 546 -18.16 0.04 15.30
N MET A 547 -17.54 0.88 14.48
CA MET A 547 -16.35 0.51 13.71
C MET A 547 -15.04 0.75 14.45
N SER A 548 -15.07 1.43 15.59
CA SER A 548 -13.87 1.80 16.35
C SER A 548 -13.47 0.67 17.32
N PRO A 549 -12.38 -0.06 17.07
CA PRO A 549 -11.99 -1.21 17.86
C PRO A 549 -11.87 -0.95 19.35
N ILE A 550 -11.27 0.18 19.74
CA ILE A 550 -11.12 0.55 21.16
C ILE A 550 -12.48 0.63 21.86
N HIS A 551 -13.49 1.17 21.18
CA HIS A 551 -14.82 1.39 21.74
C HIS A 551 -15.74 0.16 21.66
N SER A 552 -15.40 -0.79 20.79
CA SER A 552 -16.17 -2.04 20.60
C SER A 552 -15.70 -3.17 21.50
N LEU A 553 -14.59 -3.00 22.23
CA LEU A 553 -14.07 -4.01 23.14
C LEU A 553 -15.00 -4.19 24.37
N PRO A 554 -15.21 -5.44 24.81
CA PRO A 554 -15.92 -5.68 26.07
C PRO A 554 -15.12 -5.14 27.26
N ALA A 555 -15.81 -4.78 28.35
CA ALA A 555 -15.21 -4.20 29.55
C ALA A 555 -14.09 -5.08 30.19
N GLY A 556 -14.10 -6.39 29.94
CA GLY A 556 -13.07 -7.33 30.36
C GLY A 556 -11.83 -7.39 29.48
N GLY A 557 -11.76 -6.57 28.40
CA GLY A 557 -10.69 -6.64 27.41
C GLY A 557 -10.74 -7.92 26.58
N ALA A 558 -9.58 -8.46 26.22
CA ALA A 558 -9.47 -9.68 25.41
C ALA A 558 -8.62 -10.77 26.10
N PRO A 559 -9.11 -11.41 27.16
CA PRO A 559 -8.31 -12.27 28.04
C PRO A 559 -7.77 -13.53 27.35
N GLY A 560 -8.44 -14.02 26.31
CA GLY A 560 -8.09 -15.28 25.62
C GLY A 560 -7.10 -15.14 24.44
N VAL A 561 -6.61 -13.93 24.15
CA VAL A 561 -5.82 -13.67 22.94
C VAL A 561 -4.50 -12.99 23.26
N HIS A 562 -3.41 -13.48 22.72
CA HIS A 562 -2.12 -12.78 22.73
C HIS A 562 -2.11 -11.65 21.70
N VAL A 563 -1.55 -10.49 22.06
CA VAL A 563 -1.45 -9.36 21.14
C VAL A 563 -0.03 -8.81 21.14
N LEU A 564 0.61 -8.85 19.97
CA LEU A 564 1.86 -8.15 19.70
C LEU A 564 1.56 -6.92 18.86
N CYS A 565 1.86 -5.74 19.40
CA CYS A 565 1.66 -4.46 18.73
C CYS A 565 2.98 -3.72 18.54
N ARG A 566 3.24 -3.26 17.32
CA ARG A 566 4.35 -2.37 16.95
C ARG A 566 3.81 -0.99 16.60
N SER A 567 4.54 0.05 16.95
CA SER A 567 4.23 1.44 16.56
C SER A 567 5.50 2.27 16.46
N GLY A 568 5.48 3.31 15.62
CA GLY A 568 6.58 4.27 15.51
C GLY A 568 6.33 5.50 16.37
N LYS A 569 7.33 5.93 17.15
CA LYS A 569 7.20 7.13 18.02
C LYS A 569 6.90 8.41 17.21
N ASN A 570 7.42 8.48 16.00
CA ASN A 570 7.31 9.64 15.12
C ASN A 570 6.26 9.43 14.00
N ASP A 571 5.41 8.43 14.15
CA ASP A 571 4.32 8.17 13.20
C ASP A 571 3.29 9.31 13.27
N ILE A 572 3.04 9.97 12.12
CA ILE A 572 2.06 11.03 11.95
C ILE A 572 0.85 10.59 11.12
N GLN A 573 0.85 9.35 10.64
CA GLN A 573 -0.29 8.75 9.92
C GLN A 573 -1.22 8.04 10.91
N VAL A 574 -0.64 7.18 11.75
CA VAL A 574 -1.33 6.54 12.88
C VAL A 574 -0.52 6.82 14.15
N TYR A 575 -1.01 7.72 14.97
CA TYR A 575 -0.26 8.19 16.12
C TYR A 575 -0.02 7.10 17.16
N PRO A 576 1.17 7.05 17.80
CA PRO A 576 1.52 5.97 18.74
C PRO A 576 0.61 5.89 19.98
N TYR A 577 -0.14 6.95 20.27
CA TYR A 577 -1.11 6.91 21.37
C TYR A 577 -2.31 5.99 21.05
N GLU A 578 -2.67 5.77 19.78
CA GLU A 578 -3.72 4.81 19.43
C GLU A 578 -3.34 3.38 19.84
N ALA A 579 -2.14 2.96 19.46
CA ALA A 579 -1.61 1.65 19.87
C ALA A 579 -1.52 1.52 21.39
N LEU A 580 -1.07 2.57 22.10
CA LEU A 580 -0.99 2.59 23.55
C LEU A 580 -2.37 2.48 24.21
N LYS A 581 -3.34 3.29 23.78
CA LYS A 581 -4.73 3.19 24.24
C LYS A 581 -5.29 1.79 24.07
N TRP A 582 -5.09 1.23 22.88
CA TRP A 582 -5.62 -0.09 22.55
C TRP A 582 -5.06 -1.17 23.46
N ILE A 583 -3.75 -1.21 23.68
CA ILE A 583 -3.12 -2.19 24.59
C ILE A 583 -3.63 -2.02 26.02
N LEU A 584 -3.79 -0.78 26.52
CA LEU A 584 -4.34 -0.53 27.85
C LEU A 584 -5.80 -1.01 27.98
N THR A 585 -6.62 -0.75 26.95
CA THR A 585 -8.01 -1.21 26.89
C THR A 585 -8.11 -2.74 26.83
N LEU A 586 -7.25 -3.38 26.02
CA LEU A 586 -7.21 -4.85 25.88
C LEU A 586 -6.89 -5.56 27.20
N ARG A 587 -6.11 -4.95 28.08
CA ARG A 587 -5.79 -5.50 29.41
C ARG A 587 -6.94 -5.41 30.40
N GLY A 588 -7.90 -4.52 30.18
CA GLY A 588 -9.06 -4.38 31.04
C GLY A 588 -8.69 -4.14 32.52
N ASN A 589 -7.74 -3.25 32.82
CA ASN A 589 -7.22 -2.94 34.16
C ASN A 589 -6.49 -4.10 34.86
N ARG A 590 -5.97 -5.07 34.11
CA ARG A 590 -5.18 -6.20 34.67
C ARG A 590 -3.71 -6.06 34.29
N GLU A 591 -2.82 -6.58 35.10
CA GLU A 591 -1.44 -6.85 34.68
C GLU A 591 -1.47 -8.08 33.76
N ASP A 592 -1.49 -7.84 32.45
CA ASP A 592 -1.56 -8.87 31.42
C ASP A 592 -0.41 -8.72 30.42
N THR A 593 0.59 -9.56 30.57
CA THR A 593 1.77 -9.58 29.71
C THR A 593 1.55 -10.32 28.38
N SER A 594 0.35 -10.83 28.13
CA SER A 594 -0.02 -11.39 26.83
C SER A 594 -0.38 -10.31 25.79
N LYS A 595 -0.51 -9.04 26.21
CA LYS A 595 -0.69 -7.86 25.36
C LYS A 595 0.54 -6.98 25.51
N ILE A 596 1.35 -6.93 24.47
CA ILE A 596 2.61 -6.18 24.49
C ILE A 596 2.67 -5.15 23.38
N LEU A 597 3.25 -4.01 23.69
CA LEU A 597 3.50 -2.92 22.78
C LEU A 597 4.99 -2.61 22.73
N HIS A 598 5.52 -2.48 21.52
CA HIS A 598 6.81 -1.87 21.29
C HIS A 598 6.67 -0.60 20.45
N VAL A 599 7.15 0.51 20.98
CA VAL A 599 7.23 1.78 20.25
C VAL A 599 8.70 2.07 19.98
N ASN A 600 9.10 1.96 18.72
CA ASN A 600 10.44 2.26 18.26
C ASN A 600 10.64 3.76 18.00
N SER A 601 11.81 4.17 17.52
CA SER A 601 12.13 5.57 17.20
C SER A 601 11.77 5.97 15.77
N GLN A 602 11.16 5.06 15.01
CA GLN A 602 10.84 5.23 13.59
C GLN A 602 9.51 5.94 13.37
N TYR A 603 9.08 5.98 12.12
CA TYR A 603 7.83 6.56 11.64
C TYR A 603 6.76 5.48 11.43
N HIS A 604 5.92 5.60 10.39
CA HIS A 604 4.88 4.62 10.09
C HIS A 604 5.40 3.23 9.72
N SER A 605 6.66 3.13 9.33
CA SER A 605 7.35 1.88 9.00
C SER A 605 8.76 1.88 9.54
N THR A 606 9.28 0.68 9.82
CA THR A 606 10.67 0.45 10.18
C THR A 606 11.46 -0.01 8.96
N TYR A 607 12.69 0.46 8.80
CA TYR A 607 13.51 0.21 7.62
C TYR A 607 14.92 -0.26 7.97
N GLY A 608 15.58 -0.87 6.99
CA GLY A 608 16.99 -1.26 7.09
C GLY A 608 17.25 -2.39 8.06
N ALA A 609 18.35 -2.30 8.79
CA ALA A 609 18.80 -3.37 9.70
C ALA A 609 17.89 -3.53 10.93
N GLU A 610 17.24 -2.46 11.36
CA GLU A 610 16.29 -2.46 12.48
C GLU A 610 15.03 -3.26 12.13
N MET A 611 14.53 -3.15 10.90
CA MET A 611 13.42 -3.94 10.40
C MET A 611 13.68 -5.45 10.52
N TYR A 612 14.86 -5.92 10.17
CA TYR A 612 15.20 -7.35 10.28
C TYR A 612 15.25 -7.83 11.72
N LEU A 613 15.71 -6.98 12.62
CA LEU A 613 15.72 -7.27 14.05
C LEU A 613 14.29 -7.36 14.59
N GLU A 614 13.44 -6.40 14.28
CA GLU A 614 12.03 -6.40 14.69
C GLU A 614 11.29 -7.64 14.18
N TYR A 615 11.44 -7.99 12.90
CA TYR A 615 10.80 -9.19 12.36
C TYR A 615 11.27 -10.48 13.03
N ALA A 616 12.55 -10.56 13.40
CA ALA A 616 13.10 -11.71 14.13
C ALA A 616 12.53 -11.81 15.55
N GLU A 617 12.45 -10.68 16.28
CA GLU A 617 11.80 -10.62 17.60
C GLU A 617 10.33 -11.05 17.53
N ASP A 618 9.58 -10.48 16.59
CA ASP A 618 8.16 -10.77 16.40
C ASP A 618 7.91 -12.25 16.10
N PHE A 619 8.73 -12.81 15.21
CA PHE A 619 8.66 -14.24 14.89
C PHE A 619 8.89 -15.10 16.13
N LEU A 620 9.95 -14.83 16.91
CA LEU A 620 10.25 -15.62 18.11
C LEU A 620 9.14 -15.52 19.17
N ILE A 621 8.62 -14.33 19.41
CA ILE A 621 7.54 -14.09 20.36
C ILE A 621 6.29 -14.86 19.96
N ILE A 622 5.78 -14.65 18.74
CA ILE A 622 4.54 -15.26 18.27
C ILE A 622 4.71 -16.80 18.14
N ASN A 623 5.86 -17.23 17.63
CA ASN A 623 6.15 -18.66 17.52
C ASN A 623 6.22 -19.35 18.89
N ASN A 624 6.62 -18.62 19.93
CA ASN A 624 6.59 -19.12 21.32
C ASN A 624 5.17 -19.17 21.91
N TRP A 625 4.35 -18.16 21.60
CA TRP A 625 2.96 -18.11 22.11
C TRP A 625 2.06 -19.19 21.53
N LEU A 626 2.31 -19.62 20.30
CA LEU A 626 1.49 -20.62 19.59
C LEU A 626 2.19 -22.00 19.47
N LYS A 627 3.01 -22.37 20.47
CA LYS A 627 3.71 -23.67 20.50
C LYS A 627 2.77 -24.85 20.64
#